data_f2eed7d315f955e276a9a1780cd2021f
#
_entry.id   f2eed7d315f955e276a9a1780cd2021f
#
_cell.length_a   1.000
_cell.length_b   1.000
_cell.length_c   1.000
_cell.angle_alpha   90.00
_cell.angle_beta   90.00
_cell.angle_gamma   90.00
#
_symmetry.space_group_name_H-M   'P 1'
#
loop_
_entity.id
_entity.type
_entity.pdbx_description
1 polymer ?
#
loop_
_entity_poly.entity_id
_entity_poly.type
_entity_poly.pdbx_seq_one_letter_code
_entity_poly.pdbx_strand_id
1 'polypeptide(L)'
;MKRLRHIIFLALIIAFPWALHAQAIVMNGVYGDVPKIEFGVNYNYFHANAPPGQCGCFMMNGGSGTFTYNVTDKWAGVADLTLGHANNVDNSGQNITIFDYLFGARYTRRHHGRYVFYGQGMLGGAKEDVNFNFTINRQALSFLAGGGATTRISPKFGLTIGEVDWIYSRIPNATNDRQNNLRVVVGVTYNIHPVF
;
A
#
# COMPACT_ATOMS: atom_id res chain seq x y z
N MET A 1 20.99 -11.52 -26.70
CA MET A 1 20.13 -11.75 -25.54
C MET A 1 19.31 -10.53 -25.10
N LYS A 2 19.84 -9.28 -25.12
CA LYS A 2 19.08 -8.05 -24.73
C LYS A 2 17.86 -7.80 -25.65
N ARG A 3 17.96 -8.00 -26.96
CA ARG A 3 16.84 -7.77 -27.91
C ARG A 3 15.66 -8.72 -27.71
N LEU A 4 15.92 -9.98 -27.29
CA LEU A 4 14.88 -10.96 -27.03
C LEU A 4 14.01 -10.59 -25.82
N ARG A 5 14.61 -10.01 -24.76
CA ARG A 5 13.86 -9.53 -23.57
C ARG A 5 12.89 -8.38 -23.89
N HIS A 6 13.26 -7.46 -24.80
CA HIS A 6 12.38 -6.37 -25.21
C HIS A 6 11.21 -6.86 -26.07
N ILE A 7 11.42 -7.88 -26.90
CA ILE A 7 10.37 -8.48 -27.74
C ILE A 7 9.34 -9.19 -26.84
N ILE A 8 9.79 -9.93 -25.81
CA ILE A 8 8.91 -10.61 -24.86
C ILE A 8 8.10 -9.58 -24.05
N PHE A 9 8.73 -8.49 -23.62
CA PHE A 9 8.04 -7.42 -22.88
C PHE A 9 7.00 -6.70 -23.74
N LEU A 10 7.33 -6.44 -25.00
CA LEU A 10 6.41 -5.81 -25.96
C LEU A 10 5.24 -6.75 -26.30
N ALA A 11 5.48 -8.05 -26.45
CA ALA A 11 4.44 -9.05 -26.68
C ALA A 11 3.48 -9.19 -25.50
N LEU A 12 3.98 -9.10 -24.26
CA LEU A 12 3.13 -9.08 -23.06
C LEU A 12 2.24 -7.83 -22.99
N ILE A 13 2.75 -6.66 -23.39
CA ILE A 13 1.97 -5.39 -23.39
C ILE A 13 0.88 -5.44 -24.47
N ILE A 14 1.14 -6.07 -25.63
CA ILE A 14 0.17 -6.18 -26.74
C ILE A 14 -0.87 -7.27 -26.45
N ALA A 15 -0.55 -8.31 -25.69
CA ALA A 15 -1.48 -9.37 -25.33
C ALA A 15 -2.47 -8.94 -24.21
N PHE A 16 -2.12 -7.93 -23.41
CA PHE A 16 -2.94 -7.44 -22.30
C PHE A 16 -4.32 -6.86 -22.70
N PRO A 17 -4.48 -6.12 -23.82
CA PRO A 17 -5.80 -5.60 -24.22
C PRO A 17 -6.79 -6.70 -24.64
N TRP A 18 -6.32 -7.84 -25.11
CA TRP A 18 -7.16 -8.94 -25.58
C TRP A 18 -7.77 -9.75 -24.42
N ALA A 19 -7.12 -9.76 -23.27
CA ALA A 19 -7.65 -10.37 -22.05
C ALA A 19 -8.74 -9.52 -21.38
N LEU A 20 -8.80 -8.22 -21.67
CA LEU A 20 -9.81 -7.29 -21.13
C LEU A 20 -11.19 -7.39 -21.81
N HIS A 21 -11.32 -8.15 -22.89
CA HIS A 21 -12.62 -8.50 -23.49
C HIS A 21 -13.31 -9.67 -22.77
N ALA A 22 -12.77 -10.16 -21.66
CA ALA A 22 -13.48 -11.03 -20.74
C ALA A 22 -14.67 -10.24 -20.19
N GLN A 23 -15.78 -10.36 -20.90
CA GLN A 23 -17.16 -10.04 -20.59
C GLN A 23 -17.32 -9.19 -19.34
N ALA A 24 -17.61 -7.91 -19.53
CA ALA A 24 -18.28 -7.14 -18.51
C ALA A 24 -19.61 -7.87 -18.21
N ILE A 25 -19.56 -8.84 -17.32
CA ILE A 25 -20.78 -9.36 -16.70
C ILE A 25 -21.36 -8.13 -16.01
N VAL A 26 -22.40 -7.59 -16.60
CA VAL A 26 -23.26 -6.60 -15.95
C VAL A 26 -23.89 -7.35 -14.78
N MET A 27 -23.20 -7.38 -13.65
CA MET A 27 -23.70 -7.94 -12.40
C MET A 27 -24.71 -6.93 -11.85
N ASN A 28 -25.90 -6.92 -12.43
CA ASN A 28 -27.07 -6.35 -11.80
C ASN A 28 -27.30 -7.11 -10.48
N GLY A 29 -26.95 -6.51 -9.34
CA GLY A 29 -27.28 -7.02 -8.02
C GLY A 29 -26.11 -7.33 -7.08
N VAL A 30 -24.84 -7.09 -7.42
CA VAL A 30 -23.69 -7.50 -6.58
C VAL A 30 -23.23 -6.42 -5.59
N TYR A 31 -23.92 -5.31 -5.49
CA TYR A 31 -23.58 -4.26 -4.52
C TYR A 31 -24.13 -4.51 -3.09
N GLY A 32 -24.84 -5.63 -2.87
CA GLY A 32 -25.40 -5.97 -1.56
C GLY A 32 -24.41 -6.58 -0.57
N ASP A 33 -23.42 -7.28 -1.07
CA ASP A 33 -22.65 -8.18 -0.23
C ASP A 33 -21.26 -7.61 0.11
N VAL A 34 -21.12 -7.14 1.35
CA VAL A 34 -19.84 -6.70 1.89
C VAL A 34 -19.06 -7.94 2.31
N PRO A 35 -17.86 -8.21 1.76
CA PRO A 35 -17.05 -9.34 2.20
C PRO A 35 -16.68 -9.14 3.67
N LYS A 36 -16.79 -10.18 4.47
CA LYS A 36 -16.44 -10.09 5.89
C LYS A 36 -14.96 -9.91 6.10
N ILE A 37 -14.15 -10.58 5.27
CA ILE A 37 -12.70 -10.56 5.34
C ILE A 37 -12.13 -10.25 3.97
N GLU A 38 -11.14 -9.35 3.94
CA GLU A 38 -10.40 -8.99 2.73
C GLU A 38 -8.90 -9.07 3.00
N PHE A 39 -8.15 -9.69 2.08
CA PHE A 39 -6.69 -9.69 2.06
C PHE A 39 -6.20 -8.88 0.88
N GLY A 40 -5.32 -7.92 1.13
CA GLY A 40 -4.69 -7.11 0.09
C GLY A 40 -3.21 -7.46 -0.06
N VAL A 41 -2.75 -7.42 -1.31
CA VAL A 41 -1.32 -7.42 -1.67
C VAL A 41 -1.10 -6.20 -2.54
N ASN A 42 -0.20 -5.33 -2.10
CA ASN A 42 -0.04 -4.02 -2.68
C ASN A 42 1.42 -3.72 -3.03
N TYR A 43 1.60 -2.90 -4.05
CA TYR A 43 2.84 -2.19 -4.34
C TYR A 43 2.75 -0.80 -3.73
N ASN A 44 3.84 -0.36 -3.09
CA ASN A 44 3.94 0.91 -2.41
C ASN A 44 5.09 1.75 -3.00
N TYR A 45 4.80 3.02 -3.23
CA TYR A 45 5.77 4.03 -3.57
C TYR A 45 5.78 5.09 -2.48
N PHE A 46 6.97 5.37 -1.92
CA PHE A 46 7.11 6.32 -0.83
C PHE A 46 7.92 7.53 -1.25
N HIS A 47 7.46 8.69 -0.79
CA HIS A 47 8.23 9.91 -0.72
C HIS A 47 8.57 10.13 0.76
N ALA A 48 9.79 9.80 1.14
CA ALA A 48 10.24 9.78 2.53
C ALA A 48 11.14 10.98 2.85
N ASN A 49 11.13 11.38 4.13
CA ASN A 49 12.04 12.42 4.60
C ASN A 49 13.48 11.95 4.50
N ALA A 50 14.39 12.90 4.26
CA ALA A 50 15.80 12.63 4.20
C ALA A 50 16.35 12.04 5.51
N PRO A 51 17.37 11.19 5.41
CA PRO A 51 18.14 10.73 6.56
C PRO A 51 18.75 11.89 7.35
N PRO A 52 19.17 11.64 8.61
CA PRO A 52 19.86 12.63 9.42
C PRO A 52 21.04 13.25 8.70
N GLY A 53 21.16 14.58 8.77
CA GLY A 53 22.26 15.33 8.19
C GLY A 53 22.15 15.64 6.69
N GLN A 54 21.07 15.25 6.05
CA GLN A 54 20.81 15.57 4.65
C GLN A 54 19.53 16.41 4.51
N CYS A 55 19.56 17.38 3.59
CA CYS A 55 18.40 18.21 3.26
C CYS A 55 17.74 17.64 2.01
N GLY A 56 16.55 17.07 2.15
CA GLY A 56 15.80 16.58 1.01
C GLY A 56 14.88 15.42 1.36
N CYS A 57 14.27 14.87 0.34
CA CYS A 57 13.44 13.69 0.44
C CYS A 57 14.00 12.63 -0.50
N PHE A 58 13.83 11.37 -0.17
CA PHE A 58 14.22 10.25 -1.01
C PHE A 58 13.04 9.35 -1.32
N MET A 59 13.18 8.58 -2.40
CA MET A 59 12.13 7.69 -2.86
C MET A 59 12.42 6.26 -2.43
N MET A 60 11.40 5.57 -1.91
CA MET A 60 11.47 4.14 -1.63
C MET A 60 10.38 3.41 -2.42
N ASN A 61 10.67 2.15 -2.73
CA ASN A 61 9.72 1.23 -3.32
C ASN A 61 9.52 0.05 -2.39
N GLY A 62 8.33 -0.52 -2.42
CA GLY A 62 8.06 -1.64 -1.53
C GLY A 62 6.75 -2.33 -1.79
N GLY A 63 6.36 -3.13 -0.81
CA GLY A 63 5.10 -3.86 -0.85
C GLY A 63 4.40 -3.86 0.49
N SER A 64 3.10 -4.10 0.52
CA SER A 64 2.36 -4.33 1.74
C SER A 64 1.35 -5.46 1.62
N GLY A 65 1.10 -6.09 2.77
CA GLY A 65 -0.01 -6.98 3.01
C GLY A 65 -1.03 -6.31 3.91
N THR A 66 -2.29 -6.27 3.48
CA THR A 66 -3.39 -5.73 4.30
C THR A 66 -4.38 -6.83 4.65
N PHE A 67 -4.86 -6.79 5.89
CA PHE A 67 -5.97 -7.61 6.37
C PHE A 67 -7.09 -6.68 6.81
N THR A 68 -8.28 -6.84 6.26
CA THR A 68 -9.46 -6.03 6.59
C THR A 68 -10.57 -6.94 7.10
N TYR A 69 -11.12 -6.62 8.27
CA TYR A 69 -12.29 -7.26 8.83
C TYR A 69 -13.45 -6.25 8.88
N ASN A 70 -14.44 -6.43 8.02
CA ASN A 70 -15.62 -5.58 7.94
C ASN A 70 -16.56 -5.91 9.10
N VAL A 71 -16.69 -4.98 10.06
CA VAL A 71 -17.59 -5.09 11.21
C VAL A 71 -19.01 -4.73 10.81
N THR A 72 -19.14 -3.73 9.94
CA THR A 72 -20.41 -3.28 9.36
C THR A 72 -20.19 -3.00 7.85
N ASP A 73 -21.25 -2.57 7.17
CA ASP A 73 -21.17 -2.10 5.76
C ASP A 73 -20.24 -0.89 5.57
N LYS A 74 -19.97 -0.12 6.65
CA LYS A 74 -19.19 1.12 6.62
C LYS A 74 -17.89 1.05 7.40
N TRP A 75 -17.83 0.29 8.48
CA TRP A 75 -16.69 0.25 9.38
C TRP A 75 -15.96 -1.08 9.34
N ALA A 76 -14.66 -1.01 9.28
CA ALA A 76 -13.77 -2.17 9.31
C ALA A 76 -12.58 -1.93 10.23
N GLY A 77 -12.09 -3.00 10.84
CA GLY A 77 -10.74 -3.07 11.41
C GLY A 77 -9.75 -3.43 10.32
N VAL A 78 -8.58 -2.78 10.32
CA VAL A 78 -7.53 -3.01 9.33
C VAL A 78 -6.19 -3.25 10.01
N ALA A 79 -5.44 -4.22 9.52
CA ALA A 79 -4.03 -4.43 9.79
C ALA A 79 -3.24 -4.24 8.50
N ASP A 80 -2.13 -3.51 8.57
CA ASP A 80 -1.23 -3.24 7.44
C ASP A 80 0.20 -3.57 7.86
N LEU A 81 0.85 -4.42 7.06
CA LEU A 81 2.26 -4.77 7.19
C LEU A 81 2.96 -4.29 5.93
N THR A 82 3.81 -3.29 6.07
CA THR A 82 4.44 -2.60 4.94
C THR A 82 5.95 -2.67 5.01
N LEU A 83 6.59 -2.96 3.89
CA LEU A 83 8.03 -2.93 3.69
C LEU A 83 8.36 -1.92 2.59
N GLY A 84 9.23 -0.94 2.90
CA GLY A 84 9.80 0.00 1.95
C GLY A 84 11.34 -0.12 1.93
N HIS A 85 11.93 0.02 0.76
CA HIS A 85 13.39 -0.06 0.59
C HIS A 85 13.90 1.00 -0.40
N ALA A 86 15.04 1.60 -0.06
CA ALA A 86 15.81 2.48 -0.92
C ALA A 86 17.29 2.12 -0.88
N ASN A 87 17.91 2.11 -2.05
CA ASN A 87 19.34 1.88 -2.20
C ASN A 87 20.07 3.20 -2.46
N ASN A 88 21.28 3.32 -1.93
CA ASN A 88 22.20 4.43 -2.20
C ASN A 88 21.51 5.80 -2.11
N VAL A 89 20.85 6.04 -1.00
CA VAL A 89 20.09 7.29 -0.76
C VAL A 89 21.00 8.50 -0.94
N ASP A 90 20.63 9.41 -1.86
CA ASP A 90 21.34 10.63 -2.20
C ASP A 90 22.83 10.43 -2.53
N ASN A 91 23.18 9.31 -3.16
CA ASN A 91 24.57 8.89 -3.46
C ASN A 91 25.50 8.78 -2.24
N SER A 92 24.94 8.61 -1.05
CA SER A 92 25.70 8.47 0.21
C SER A 92 26.25 7.06 0.44
N GLY A 93 25.85 6.08 -0.36
CA GLY A 93 26.11 4.65 -0.14
C GLY A 93 25.23 4.03 0.94
N GLN A 94 24.29 4.77 1.52
CA GLN A 94 23.37 4.25 2.53
C GLN A 94 22.17 3.54 1.89
N ASN A 95 21.85 2.37 2.41
CA ASN A 95 20.64 1.65 2.09
C ASN A 95 19.70 1.73 3.29
N ILE A 96 18.42 2.05 3.03
CA ILE A 96 17.40 2.22 4.07
C ILE A 96 16.28 1.24 3.80
N THR A 97 15.88 0.51 4.84
CA THR A 97 14.69 -0.34 4.85
C THR A 97 13.79 0.07 5.99
N ILE A 98 12.51 0.31 5.71
CA ILE A 98 11.49 0.63 6.72
C ILE A 98 10.45 -0.48 6.69
N PHE A 99 10.13 -1.01 7.87
CA PHE A 99 9.05 -1.95 8.09
C PHE A 99 8.03 -1.34 9.05
N ASP A 100 6.82 -1.08 8.57
CA ASP A 100 5.69 -0.61 9.36
C ASP A 100 4.74 -1.77 9.65
N TYR A 101 4.23 -1.82 10.91
CA TYR A 101 3.16 -2.71 11.32
C TYR A 101 2.08 -1.88 12.04
N LEU A 102 0.96 -1.71 11.37
CA LEU A 102 -0.08 -0.75 11.74
C LEU A 102 -1.44 -1.44 11.87
N PHE A 103 -2.23 -0.98 12.84
CA PHE A 103 -3.58 -1.47 13.10
C PHE A 103 -4.51 -0.28 13.31
N GLY A 104 -5.73 -0.37 12.79
CA GLY A 104 -6.66 0.72 12.95
C GLY A 104 -8.03 0.48 12.38
N ALA A 105 -8.70 1.57 12.08
CA ALA A 105 -10.06 1.57 11.55
C ALA A 105 -10.11 2.17 10.15
N ARG A 106 -11.00 1.64 9.34
CA ARG A 106 -11.34 2.12 8.01
C ARG A 106 -12.82 2.44 7.96
N TYR A 107 -13.15 3.63 7.47
CA TYR A 107 -14.50 4.01 7.11
C TYR A 107 -14.67 3.95 5.60
N THR A 108 -15.65 3.22 5.13
CA THR A 108 -15.88 2.96 3.71
C THR A 108 -17.20 3.58 3.29
N ARG A 109 -17.18 4.39 2.23
CA ARG A 109 -18.38 4.94 1.60
C ARG A 109 -18.67 4.14 0.33
N ARG A 110 -19.68 3.26 0.42
CA ARG A 110 -20.20 2.50 -0.72
C ARG A 110 -21.32 3.28 -1.37
N HIS A 111 -21.08 3.79 -2.56
CA HIS A 111 -22.13 4.41 -3.38
C HIS A 111 -22.60 3.36 -4.40
N HIS A 112 -23.78 3.56 -4.99
CA HIS A 112 -24.34 2.66 -6.05
C HIS A 112 -23.47 2.59 -7.32
N GLY A 113 -22.22 3.02 -7.27
CA GLY A 113 -21.25 3.03 -8.34
C GLY A 113 -20.24 1.89 -8.26
N ARG A 114 -19.46 1.77 -9.31
CA ARG A 114 -18.38 0.76 -9.46
C ARG A 114 -17.23 0.97 -8.47
N TYR A 115 -17.08 2.19 -7.96
CA TYR A 115 -15.97 2.59 -7.12
C TYR A 115 -16.41 2.72 -5.65
N VAL A 116 -15.57 2.25 -4.77
CA VAL A 116 -15.73 2.33 -3.31
C VAL A 116 -14.61 3.18 -2.77
N PHE A 117 -14.96 4.27 -2.09
CA PHE A 117 -14.02 5.18 -1.44
C PHE A 117 -13.92 4.87 0.04
N TYR A 118 -12.73 5.03 0.60
CA TYR A 118 -12.49 4.85 2.03
C TYR A 118 -11.47 5.83 2.58
N GLY A 119 -11.59 6.08 3.89
CA GLY A 119 -10.58 6.75 4.70
C GLY A 119 -10.19 5.86 5.86
N GLN A 120 -8.94 5.96 6.31
CA GLN A 120 -8.40 5.09 7.35
C GLN A 120 -7.46 5.84 8.28
N GLY A 121 -7.43 5.40 9.54
CA GLY A 121 -6.47 5.84 10.54
C GLY A 121 -5.93 4.63 11.29
N MET A 122 -4.61 4.55 11.43
CA MET A 122 -3.94 3.41 12.04
C MET A 122 -2.82 3.87 12.97
N LEU A 123 -2.53 3.04 13.97
CA LEU A 123 -1.45 3.20 14.93
C LEU A 123 -0.63 1.91 14.98
N GLY A 124 0.66 2.02 15.31
CA GLY A 124 1.53 0.87 15.47
C GLY A 124 2.97 1.26 15.62
N GLY A 125 3.87 0.50 15.01
CA GLY A 125 5.29 0.76 15.07
C GLY A 125 5.94 0.75 13.69
N ALA A 126 7.05 1.45 13.61
CA ALA A 126 7.97 1.43 12.49
C ALA A 126 9.34 0.94 12.94
N LYS A 127 9.96 0.09 12.14
CA LYS A 127 11.34 -0.34 12.28
C LYS A 127 12.12 0.15 11.08
N GLU A 128 13.21 0.88 11.31
CA GLU A 128 14.12 1.33 10.29
C GLU A 128 15.47 0.63 10.45
N ASP A 129 15.96 0.06 9.36
CA ASP A 129 17.28 -0.53 9.24
C ASP A 129 18.09 0.31 8.24
N VAL A 130 19.13 0.96 8.70
CA VAL A 130 20.07 1.73 7.88
C VAL A 130 21.38 0.95 7.77
N ASN A 131 21.76 0.59 6.56
CA ASN A 131 23.00 -0.10 6.26
C ASN A 131 23.96 0.84 5.53
N PHE A 132 25.11 1.09 6.16
CA PHE A 132 26.26 1.76 5.57
C PHE A 132 27.49 0.90 5.87
N ASN A 133 28.50 1.35 6.60
CA ASN A 133 29.60 0.51 7.07
C ASN A 133 29.23 -0.35 8.29
N PHE A 134 28.10 -0.08 8.91
CA PHE A 134 27.51 -0.78 10.04
C PHE A 134 25.99 -0.69 9.94
N THR A 135 25.29 -1.61 10.60
CA THR A 135 23.82 -1.63 10.61
C THR A 135 23.30 -0.89 11.85
N ILE A 136 22.43 0.09 11.62
CA ILE A 136 21.71 0.79 12.69
C ILE A 136 20.25 0.36 12.61
N ASN A 137 19.74 -0.17 13.72
CA ASN A 137 18.34 -0.54 13.88
C ASN A 137 17.65 0.49 14.78
N ARG A 138 16.52 1.03 14.34
CA ARG A 138 15.70 1.97 15.11
C ARG A 138 14.26 1.49 15.11
N GLN A 139 13.58 1.68 16.23
CA GLN A 139 12.16 1.37 16.36
C GLN A 139 11.45 2.55 17.00
N ALA A 140 10.26 2.85 16.51
CA ALA A 140 9.47 3.97 17.02
C ALA A 140 7.98 3.74 16.81
N LEU A 141 7.18 4.52 17.55
CA LEU A 141 5.75 4.62 17.31
C LEU A 141 5.50 5.21 15.92
N SER A 142 4.53 4.64 15.20
CA SER A 142 4.09 5.11 13.89
C SER A 142 2.58 5.30 13.86
N PHE A 143 2.14 6.31 13.11
CA PHE A 143 0.75 6.64 12.86
C PHE A 143 0.55 6.82 11.35
N LEU A 144 -0.58 6.32 10.83
CA LEU A 144 -1.00 6.49 9.45
C LEU A 144 -2.38 7.11 9.39
N ALA A 145 -2.53 8.10 8.51
CA ALA A 145 -3.83 8.63 8.10
C ALA A 145 -3.87 8.73 6.59
N GLY A 146 -4.93 8.20 5.99
CA GLY A 146 -5.02 8.20 4.54
C GLY A 146 -6.36 7.72 4.02
N GLY A 147 -6.38 7.42 2.73
CA GLY A 147 -7.56 6.91 2.09
C GLY A 147 -7.37 6.62 0.62
N GLY A 148 -8.32 5.93 0.04
CA GLY A 148 -8.20 5.45 -1.32
C GLY A 148 -9.51 5.09 -1.97
N ALA A 149 -9.36 4.50 -3.15
CA ALA A 149 -10.46 3.99 -3.95
C ALA A 149 -10.18 2.55 -4.38
N THR A 150 -11.19 1.71 -4.26
CA THR A 150 -11.17 0.35 -4.78
C THR A 150 -12.28 0.14 -5.79
N THR A 151 -12.09 -0.82 -6.68
CA THR A 151 -13.15 -1.32 -7.56
C THR A 151 -13.20 -2.84 -7.48
N ARG A 152 -14.41 -3.39 -7.57
CA ARG A 152 -14.59 -4.85 -7.62
C ARG A 152 -14.44 -5.32 -9.06
N ILE A 153 -13.54 -6.29 -9.28
CA ILE A 153 -13.33 -6.94 -10.59
C ILE A 153 -14.21 -8.20 -10.69
N SER A 154 -14.32 -8.93 -9.59
CA SER A 154 -15.14 -10.13 -9.46
C SER A 154 -15.65 -10.29 -8.03
N PRO A 155 -16.54 -11.26 -7.73
CA PRO A 155 -16.98 -11.51 -6.35
C PRO A 155 -15.82 -11.75 -5.37
N LYS A 156 -14.71 -12.37 -5.86
CA LYS A 156 -13.56 -12.73 -5.04
C LYS A 156 -12.40 -11.73 -5.14
N PHE A 157 -12.35 -10.88 -6.16
CA PHE A 157 -11.21 -10.00 -6.40
C PHE A 157 -11.63 -8.55 -6.55
N GLY A 158 -10.88 -7.69 -5.87
CA GLY A 158 -10.92 -6.24 -6.02
C GLY A 158 -9.58 -5.69 -6.45
N LEU A 159 -9.58 -4.46 -6.90
CA LEU A 159 -8.40 -3.68 -7.26
C LEU A 159 -8.37 -2.41 -6.41
N THR A 160 -7.28 -2.16 -5.70
CA THR A 160 -6.97 -0.86 -5.13
C THR A 160 -6.40 0.01 -6.26
N ILE A 161 -7.23 0.94 -6.75
CA ILE A 161 -6.89 1.81 -7.89
C ILE A 161 -5.84 2.82 -7.47
N GLY A 162 -5.96 3.32 -6.25
CA GLY A 162 -5.03 4.23 -5.63
C GLY A 162 -5.41 4.48 -4.18
N GLU A 163 -4.40 4.52 -3.33
CA GLU A 163 -4.49 4.94 -1.94
C GLU A 163 -3.36 5.91 -1.68
N VAL A 164 -3.60 6.95 -0.92
CA VAL A 164 -2.60 7.93 -0.51
C VAL A 164 -2.65 8.04 1.00
N ASP A 165 -1.50 7.81 1.62
CA ASP A 165 -1.35 7.82 3.07
C ASP A 165 -0.24 8.77 3.49
N TRP A 166 -0.50 9.47 4.55
CA TRP A 166 0.50 10.16 5.34
C TRP A 166 0.91 9.29 6.52
N ILE A 167 2.20 8.98 6.62
CA ILE A 167 2.78 8.17 7.68
C ILE A 167 3.70 9.04 8.51
N TYR A 168 3.37 9.19 9.78
CA TYR A 168 4.19 9.85 10.77
C TYR A 168 4.86 8.81 11.66
N SER A 169 6.17 8.88 11.83
CA SER A 169 6.89 8.06 12.79
C SER A 169 7.85 8.88 13.64
N ARG A 170 8.08 8.42 14.87
CA ARG A 170 9.05 9.03 15.82
C ARG A 170 10.42 8.37 15.70
N ILE A 171 10.83 7.95 14.52
CA ILE A 171 12.16 7.42 14.28
C ILE A 171 13.18 8.51 14.49
N PRO A 172 14.19 8.31 15.36
CA PRO A 172 15.24 9.29 15.62
C PRO A 172 16.01 9.62 14.34
N ASN A 173 16.09 10.90 13.99
CA ASN A 173 16.81 11.37 12.81
C ASN A 173 17.94 12.37 13.15
N ALA A 174 18.34 12.43 14.42
CA ALA A 174 19.38 13.34 14.98
C ALA A 174 19.04 14.84 14.89
N THR A 175 17.91 15.22 14.30
CA THR A 175 17.51 16.63 14.13
C THR A 175 16.25 16.95 14.91
N ASN A 176 15.18 16.21 14.69
CA ASN A 176 13.87 16.47 15.29
C ASN A 176 13.10 15.19 15.68
N ASP A 177 13.74 14.04 15.58
CA ASP A 177 13.20 12.71 15.96
C ASP A 177 11.80 12.45 15.43
N ARG A 178 11.55 12.80 14.18
CA ARG A 178 10.27 12.57 13.50
C ARG A 178 10.46 12.46 12.00
N GLN A 179 9.67 11.61 11.39
CA GLN A 179 9.60 11.46 9.94
C GLN A 179 8.16 11.61 9.49
N ASN A 180 7.99 12.24 8.34
CA ASN A 180 6.71 12.38 7.66
C ASN A 180 6.88 11.82 6.25
N ASN A 181 6.26 10.70 5.99
CA ASN A 181 6.38 10.00 4.72
C ASN A 181 5.03 10.03 4.00
N LEU A 182 5.04 10.26 2.71
CA LEU A 182 3.87 10.11 1.86
C LEU A 182 3.98 8.77 1.15
N ARG A 183 2.94 7.94 1.24
CA ARG A 183 2.84 6.64 0.58
C ARG A 183 1.75 6.67 -0.48
N VAL A 184 2.04 6.17 -1.67
CA VAL A 184 1.05 5.89 -2.72
C VAL A 184 0.99 4.39 -2.93
N VAL A 185 -0.22 3.83 -2.97
CA VAL A 185 -0.47 2.40 -2.99
C VAL A 185 -1.35 2.02 -4.16
N VAL A 186 -1.01 0.92 -4.83
CA VAL A 186 -1.87 0.22 -5.79
C VAL A 186 -1.80 -1.28 -5.52
N GLY A 187 -2.89 -2.01 -5.73
CA GLY A 187 -2.85 -3.43 -5.39
C GLY A 187 -4.10 -4.22 -5.73
N VAL A 188 -4.10 -5.47 -5.32
CA VAL A 188 -5.20 -6.41 -5.51
C VAL A 188 -5.69 -6.88 -4.16
N THR A 189 -7.01 -6.99 -4.00
CA THR A 189 -7.66 -7.56 -2.80
C THR A 189 -8.34 -8.86 -3.14
N TYR A 190 -8.24 -9.81 -2.24
CA TYR A 190 -8.97 -11.08 -2.27
C TYR A 190 -10.03 -11.08 -1.17
N ASN A 191 -11.28 -11.31 -1.56
CA ASN A 191 -12.44 -11.27 -0.68
C ASN A 191 -12.82 -12.68 -0.26
N ILE A 192 -12.88 -12.91 1.04
CA ILE A 192 -13.40 -14.16 1.62
C ILE A 192 -14.84 -13.90 2.05
N HIS A 193 -15.78 -14.65 1.47
CA HIS A 193 -17.15 -14.70 1.95
C HIS A 193 -17.28 -15.64 3.15
N PRO A 194 -18.17 -15.39 4.08
CA PRO A 194 -19.58 -15.11 3.87
C PRO A 194 -19.93 -13.65 4.12
N VAL A 195 -20.98 -13.31 3.45
CA VAL A 195 -21.75 -12.10 3.46
C VAL A 195 -22.62 -12.01 4.71
N PHE A 196 -22.86 -10.79 5.17
CA PHE A 196 -23.95 -10.52 6.08
C PHE A 196 -25.27 -10.46 5.33
#